data_cadf28f6fab6290cd42fe2309c3d8395
#
_entry.id   cadf28f6fab6290cd42fe2309c3d8395
#
_cell.length_a   1.000
_cell.length_b   1.000
_cell.length_c   1.000
_cell.angle_alpha   90.00
_cell.angle_beta   90.00
_cell.angle_gamma   90.00
#
_symmetry.space_group_name_H-M   'P 1'
#
loop_
_entity.id
_entity.type
_entity.pdbx_description
1 polymer ?
#
loop_
_entity_poly.entity_id
_entity_poly.type
_entity_poly.pdbx_seq_one_letter_code
_entity_poly.pdbx_strand_id
1 'polypeptide(L)'
;MNNKKILVIGGGPAGLMAADIAIRNGLKITVIDSMPTFGRKFLMAGKSGLNLTMNEDALSFKNRIIQDNKSIGKALDEFGPNEVIKWVNSLGIETFTGSTGRVFPKSMKASPLLRKWIKQLVDLGVVLKTRWKLIAISDTTATFQTPEGIVNETADGIILALGGASWPKLGSTGDWQSLFNSEDIESFQPSNCSFLVSWSLKMSKYFGEPIKLSLIHI
;
A
#
# COMPACT_ATOMS: atom_id res chain seq x y z
N MET A 1 -11.56 -21.33 18.50
CA MET A 1 -10.68 -20.40 17.78
C MET A 1 -10.59 -20.84 16.33
N ASN A 2 -10.76 -19.93 15.39
CA ASN A 2 -10.67 -20.24 13.97
C ASN A 2 -9.18 -20.48 13.62
N ASN A 3 -8.77 -21.73 13.43
CA ASN A 3 -7.35 -22.12 13.29
C ASN A 3 -6.86 -22.00 11.82
N LYS A 4 -7.61 -21.28 10.97
CA LYS A 4 -7.30 -21.17 9.55
C LYS A 4 -6.03 -20.35 9.31
N LYS A 5 -5.18 -20.88 8.44
CA LYS A 5 -3.94 -20.23 7.99
C LYS A 5 -4.21 -19.40 6.73
N ILE A 6 -3.82 -18.15 6.73
CA ILE A 6 -3.91 -17.25 5.58
C ILE A 6 -2.51 -16.78 5.18
N LEU A 7 -2.21 -16.88 3.90
CA LEU A 7 -1.04 -16.25 3.30
C LEU A 7 -1.43 -14.89 2.73
N VAL A 8 -0.68 -13.86 3.07
CA VAL A 8 -0.78 -12.53 2.46
C VAL A 8 0.48 -12.31 1.64
N ILE A 9 0.33 -12.19 0.33
CA ILE A 9 1.44 -12.04 -0.61
C ILE A 9 1.55 -10.59 -1.05
N GLY A 10 2.60 -9.93 -0.61
CA GLY A 10 2.87 -8.51 -0.76
C GLY A 10 2.83 -7.78 0.59
N GLY A 11 3.96 -7.28 1.03
CA GLY A 11 4.14 -6.57 2.31
C GLY A 11 4.05 -5.04 2.18
N GLY A 12 3.26 -4.56 1.23
CA GLY A 12 2.87 -3.16 1.10
C GLY A 12 1.71 -2.79 2.03
N PRO A 13 1.20 -1.53 1.99
CA PRO A 13 0.11 -1.08 2.86
C PRO A 13 -1.13 -1.96 2.79
N ALA A 14 -1.51 -2.41 1.59
CA ALA A 14 -2.67 -3.29 1.41
C ALA A 14 -2.50 -4.63 2.12
N GLY A 15 -1.35 -5.29 1.95
CA GLY A 15 -1.09 -6.58 2.59
C GLY A 15 -0.91 -6.47 4.10
N LEU A 16 -0.25 -5.43 4.59
CA LEU A 16 -0.11 -5.20 6.03
C LEU A 16 -1.47 -4.90 6.69
N MET A 17 -2.36 -4.16 6.03
CA MET A 17 -3.71 -3.91 6.54
C MET A 17 -4.57 -5.18 6.50
N ALA A 18 -4.50 -5.97 5.43
CA ALA A 18 -5.18 -7.25 5.36
C ALA A 18 -4.73 -8.19 6.50
N ALA A 19 -3.43 -8.22 6.79
CA ALA A 19 -2.88 -8.98 7.89
C ALA A 19 -3.37 -8.47 9.27
N ASP A 20 -3.43 -7.15 9.47
CA ASP A 20 -3.89 -6.54 10.73
C ASP A 20 -5.36 -6.91 11.02
N ILE A 21 -6.20 -6.77 10.01
CA ILE A 21 -7.63 -7.13 10.15
C ILE A 21 -7.78 -8.64 10.38
N ALA A 22 -7.09 -9.46 9.61
CA ALA A 22 -7.25 -10.91 9.66
C ALA A 22 -6.74 -11.51 10.98
N ILE A 23 -5.61 -11.05 11.51
CA ILE A 23 -5.06 -11.54 12.79
C ILE A 23 -5.97 -11.17 13.97
N ARG A 24 -6.58 -9.99 13.96
CA ARG A 24 -7.56 -9.57 14.98
C ARG A 24 -8.85 -10.38 14.94
N ASN A 25 -9.16 -11.00 13.82
CA ASN A 25 -10.28 -11.94 13.67
C ASN A 25 -9.90 -13.40 13.98
N GLY A 26 -8.75 -13.64 14.61
CA GLY A 26 -8.32 -14.95 15.13
C GLY A 26 -7.75 -15.90 14.08
N LEU A 27 -7.34 -15.39 12.91
CA LEU A 27 -6.70 -16.18 11.87
C LEU A 27 -5.18 -16.24 12.09
N LYS A 28 -4.53 -17.30 11.61
CA LYS A 28 -3.07 -17.41 11.59
C LYS A 28 -2.53 -16.78 10.30
N ILE A 29 -1.70 -15.75 10.41
CA ILE A 29 -1.28 -14.95 9.27
C ILE A 29 0.22 -15.08 9.01
N THR A 30 0.57 -15.32 7.75
CA THR A 30 1.93 -15.16 7.24
C THR A 30 1.93 -14.11 6.12
N VAL A 31 2.69 -13.03 6.27
CA VAL A 31 2.92 -12.03 5.23
C VAL A 31 4.24 -12.31 4.54
N ILE A 32 4.20 -12.39 3.22
CA ILE A 32 5.35 -12.74 2.37
C ILE A 32 5.62 -11.60 1.40
N ASP A 33 6.87 -11.17 1.28
CA ASP A 33 7.28 -10.13 0.32
C ASP A 33 8.57 -10.53 -0.42
N SER A 34 8.64 -10.22 -1.70
CA SER A 34 9.81 -10.47 -2.53
C SER A 34 11.00 -9.56 -2.17
N MET A 35 10.73 -8.42 -1.57
CA MET A 35 11.74 -7.43 -1.22
C MET A 35 12.34 -7.73 0.16
N PRO A 36 13.55 -7.21 0.46
CA PRO A 36 14.21 -7.43 1.75
C PRO A 36 13.56 -6.71 2.92
N THR A 37 12.63 -5.78 2.67
CA THR A 37 11.92 -5.02 3.71
C THR A 37 10.48 -4.73 3.29
N PHE A 38 9.57 -4.68 4.26
CA PHE A 38 8.18 -4.34 4.06
C PHE A 38 7.95 -2.83 3.87
N GLY A 39 6.84 -2.46 3.25
CA GLY A 39 6.37 -1.09 3.17
C GLY A 39 7.26 -0.13 2.38
N ARG A 40 8.04 -0.59 1.41
CA ARG A 40 9.02 0.25 0.67
C ARG A 40 8.37 1.44 -0.04
N LYS A 41 7.28 1.22 -0.77
CA LYS A 41 6.54 2.32 -1.43
C LYS A 41 5.88 3.25 -0.41
N PHE A 42 5.40 2.73 0.71
CA PHE A 42 4.86 3.54 1.81
C PHE A 42 5.91 4.50 2.38
N LEU A 43 7.14 4.03 2.58
CA LEU A 43 8.25 4.88 3.03
C LEU A 43 8.59 5.98 2.01
N MET A 44 8.54 5.67 0.73
CA MET A 44 8.79 6.66 -0.33
C MET A 44 7.66 7.67 -0.48
N ALA A 45 6.41 7.25 -0.33
CA ALA A 45 5.27 8.16 -0.33
C ALA A 45 5.35 9.21 0.79
N GLY A 46 5.95 8.84 1.92
CA GLY A 46 6.16 9.75 3.06
C GLY A 46 7.49 10.53 3.03
N LYS A 47 8.21 10.59 1.91
CA LYS A 47 9.52 11.27 1.85
C LYS A 47 9.44 12.77 2.15
N SER A 48 8.44 13.47 1.63
CA SER A 48 8.21 14.91 1.84
C SER A 48 7.17 15.20 2.94
N GLY A 49 6.56 14.19 3.48
CA GLY A 49 5.47 14.24 4.46
C GLY A 49 4.41 13.20 4.15
N LEU A 50 4.13 12.32 5.12
CA LEU A 50 3.15 11.26 4.93
C LEU A 50 1.74 11.82 5.04
N ASN A 51 1.09 12.07 3.91
CA ASN A 51 -0.34 12.35 3.89
C ASN A 51 -1.11 11.05 4.14
N LEU A 52 -1.82 10.98 5.26
CA LEU A 52 -2.58 9.80 5.69
C LEU A 52 -3.97 9.77 5.06
N THR A 53 -4.67 10.90 5.17
CA THR A 53 -6.06 11.07 4.72
C THR A 53 -6.44 12.56 4.68
N MET A 54 -7.71 12.83 4.43
CA MET A 54 -8.31 14.17 4.54
C MET A 54 -9.21 14.24 5.78
N ASN A 55 -9.19 15.37 6.49
CA ASN A 55 -10.14 15.65 7.57
C ASN A 55 -11.43 16.21 6.99
N GLU A 56 -12.27 15.32 6.52
CA GLU A 56 -13.57 15.62 5.94
C GLU A 56 -14.56 14.49 6.24
N ASP A 57 -15.85 14.74 6.05
CA ASP A 57 -16.86 13.71 6.24
C ASP A 57 -16.75 12.59 5.19
N ALA A 58 -17.22 11.39 5.55
CA ALA A 58 -17.09 10.20 4.75
C ALA A 58 -17.77 10.33 3.37
N LEU A 59 -18.88 11.05 3.28
CA LEU A 59 -19.62 11.23 2.03
C LEU A 59 -18.82 12.14 1.06
N SER A 60 -18.31 13.27 1.55
CA SER A 60 -17.47 14.16 0.78
C SER A 60 -16.20 13.46 0.26
N PHE A 61 -15.57 12.65 1.13
CA PHE A 61 -14.41 11.85 0.76
C PHE A 61 -14.74 10.83 -0.34
N LYS A 62 -15.84 10.09 -0.16
CA LYS A 62 -16.33 9.07 -1.10
C LYS A 62 -16.65 9.65 -2.47
N ASN A 63 -17.27 10.84 -2.51
CA ASN A 63 -17.64 11.53 -3.76
C ASN A 63 -16.44 12.00 -4.58
N ARG A 64 -15.25 12.09 -4.00
CA ARG A 64 -14.00 12.41 -4.71
C ARG A 64 -13.36 11.19 -5.37
N ILE A 65 -13.72 10.01 -4.92
CA ILE A 65 -13.26 8.75 -5.51
C ILE A 65 -14.24 8.43 -6.64
N ILE A 66 -13.94 9.01 -7.78
CA ILE A 66 -14.76 8.89 -8.99
C ILE A 66 -14.62 7.47 -9.49
N GLN A 67 -15.50 6.58 -9.09
CA GLN A 67 -15.78 5.36 -9.84
C GLN A 67 -16.95 4.60 -9.20
N ASP A 68 -17.86 4.08 -10.02
CA ASP A 68 -18.97 3.20 -9.66
C ASP A 68 -18.51 1.82 -9.11
N ASN A 69 -17.40 1.79 -8.39
CA ASN A 69 -16.95 0.56 -7.77
C ASN A 69 -17.61 0.39 -6.40
N LYS A 70 -18.69 -0.38 -6.38
CA LYS A 70 -19.48 -0.68 -5.16
C LYS A 70 -18.63 -1.30 -4.05
N SER A 71 -17.58 -2.05 -4.39
CA SER A 71 -16.69 -2.68 -3.41
C SER A 71 -15.82 -1.64 -2.70
N ILE A 72 -15.27 -0.68 -3.44
CA ILE A 72 -14.51 0.44 -2.86
C ILE A 72 -15.43 1.29 -1.98
N GLY A 73 -16.66 1.57 -2.45
CA GLY A 73 -17.65 2.31 -1.68
C GLY A 73 -17.94 1.67 -0.32
N LYS A 74 -18.16 0.36 -0.26
CA LYS A 74 -18.35 -0.38 0.99
C LYS A 74 -17.12 -0.34 1.89
N ALA A 75 -15.93 -0.54 1.33
CA ALA A 75 -14.69 -0.48 2.09
C ALA A 75 -14.48 0.91 2.74
N LEU A 76 -14.84 1.99 2.06
CA LEU A 76 -14.76 3.34 2.60
C LEU A 76 -15.83 3.63 3.67
N ASP A 77 -16.98 2.99 3.61
CA ASP A 77 -17.99 3.07 4.66
C ASP A 77 -17.50 2.42 5.97
N GLU A 78 -16.68 1.36 5.87
CA GLU A 78 -16.10 0.65 7.02
C GLU A 78 -14.77 1.24 7.49
N PHE A 79 -13.96 1.76 6.57
CA PHE A 79 -12.62 2.29 6.85
C PHE A 79 -12.38 3.60 6.08
N GLY A 80 -13.07 4.64 6.51
CA GLY A 80 -12.98 5.98 5.96
C GLY A 80 -11.93 6.86 6.63
N PRO A 81 -11.95 8.18 6.39
CA PRO A 81 -10.96 9.13 6.91
C PRO A 81 -10.79 9.09 8.43
N ASN A 82 -11.89 9.02 9.16
CA ASN A 82 -11.88 8.98 10.63
C ASN A 82 -11.28 7.69 11.17
N GLU A 83 -11.57 6.56 10.52
CA GLU A 83 -11.03 5.25 10.89
C GLU A 83 -9.52 5.17 10.67
N VAL A 84 -9.01 5.79 9.59
CA VAL A 84 -7.57 5.94 9.36
C VAL A 84 -6.92 6.72 10.49
N ILE A 85 -7.50 7.84 10.92
CA ILE A 85 -6.97 8.65 12.04
C ILE A 85 -6.98 7.84 13.34
N LYS A 86 -8.09 7.16 13.66
CA LYS A 86 -8.21 6.30 14.83
C LYS A 86 -7.18 5.19 14.83
N TRP A 87 -7.00 4.52 13.69
CA TRP A 87 -6.02 3.45 13.53
C TRP A 87 -4.59 3.97 13.76
N VAL A 88 -4.20 5.08 13.15
CA VAL A 88 -2.87 5.67 13.33
C VAL A 88 -2.63 6.05 14.79
N ASN A 89 -3.62 6.65 15.44
CA ASN A 89 -3.54 7.02 16.86
C ASN A 89 -3.46 5.78 17.77
N SER A 90 -4.14 4.68 17.43
CA SER A 90 -4.05 3.41 18.18
C SER A 90 -2.65 2.79 18.14
N LEU A 91 -1.86 3.10 17.12
CA LEU A 91 -0.44 2.76 17.04
C LEU A 91 0.45 3.70 17.87
N GLY A 92 -0.14 4.65 18.62
CA GLY A 92 0.57 5.65 19.40
C GLY A 92 1.32 6.66 18.53
N ILE A 93 0.78 6.97 17.36
CA ILE A 93 1.27 8.03 16.46
C ILE A 93 0.26 9.16 16.48
N GLU A 94 0.65 10.30 17.03
CA GLU A 94 -0.18 11.50 17.02
C GLU A 94 -0.25 12.10 15.61
N THR A 95 -1.45 12.60 15.28
CA THR A 95 -1.73 13.22 13.98
C THR A 95 -2.10 14.69 14.13
N PHE A 96 -1.99 15.45 13.06
CA PHE A 96 -2.51 16.80 12.95
C PHE A 96 -3.10 17.05 11.57
N THR A 97 -4.00 18.01 11.48
CA THR A 97 -4.59 18.45 10.20
C THR A 97 -3.88 19.72 9.73
N GLY A 98 -3.34 19.69 8.53
CA GLY A 98 -2.76 20.86 7.88
C GLY A 98 -3.83 21.83 7.36
N SER A 99 -3.41 23.02 6.94
CA SER A 99 -4.31 24.10 6.46
C SER A 99 -5.17 23.69 5.24
N THR A 100 -4.75 22.70 4.49
CA THR A 100 -5.49 22.18 3.33
C THR A 100 -6.41 21.01 3.66
N GLY A 101 -6.64 20.71 4.94
CA GLY A 101 -7.44 19.57 5.38
C GLY A 101 -6.70 18.22 5.34
N ARG A 102 -5.48 18.15 4.84
CA ARG A 102 -4.70 16.90 4.84
C ARG A 102 -4.24 16.54 6.25
N VAL A 103 -4.33 15.26 6.58
CA VAL A 103 -3.92 14.73 7.88
C VAL A 103 -2.54 14.09 7.78
N PHE A 104 -1.66 14.46 8.69
CA PHE A 104 -0.28 13.98 8.76
C PHE A 104 0.06 13.45 10.15
N PRO A 105 1.01 12.50 10.28
CA PRO A 105 1.65 12.28 11.57
C PRO A 105 2.40 13.54 12.03
N LYS A 106 2.42 13.84 13.31
CA LYS A 106 3.19 15.01 13.84
C LYS A 106 4.67 14.97 13.42
N SER A 107 5.25 13.80 13.29
CA SER A 107 6.63 13.63 12.82
C SER A 107 6.81 13.90 11.34
N MET A 108 5.75 14.03 10.55
CA MET A 108 5.72 14.10 9.07
C MET A 108 6.29 12.87 8.36
N LYS A 109 6.85 11.90 9.09
CA LYS A 109 7.60 10.76 8.53
C LYS A 109 6.78 9.46 8.54
N ALA A 110 6.92 8.66 7.46
CA ALA A 110 6.30 7.35 7.37
C ALA A 110 7.00 6.29 8.25
N SER A 111 8.30 6.39 8.46
CA SER A 111 9.08 5.33 9.10
C SER A 111 8.70 5.04 10.57
N PRO A 112 8.36 6.02 11.43
CA PRO A 112 7.88 5.72 12.78
C PRO A 112 6.57 4.94 12.78
N LEU A 113 5.62 5.34 11.92
CA LEU A 113 4.34 4.66 11.78
C LEU A 113 4.53 3.21 11.31
N LEU A 114 5.30 3.01 10.24
CA LEU A 114 5.54 1.67 9.70
C LEU A 114 6.21 0.75 10.72
N ARG A 115 7.20 1.24 11.48
CA ARG A 115 7.86 0.44 12.51
C ARG A 115 6.91 0.00 13.62
N LYS A 116 6.07 0.92 14.10
CA LYS A 116 5.08 0.59 15.12
C LYS A 116 4.04 -0.40 14.61
N TRP A 117 3.58 -0.22 13.38
CA TRP A 117 2.64 -1.14 12.75
C TRP A 117 3.21 -2.55 12.59
N ILE A 118 4.41 -2.68 12.00
CA ILE A 118 5.09 -3.97 11.88
C ILE A 118 5.32 -4.62 13.24
N LYS A 119 5.79 -3.84 14.24
CA LYS A 119 5.96 -4.36 15.60
C LYS A 119 4.65 -4.90 16.16
N GLN A 120 3.55 -4.17 16.04
CA GLN A 120 2.24 -4.62 16.51
C GLN A 120 1.80 -5.92 15.82
N LEU A 121 1.99 -6.04 14.49
CA LEU A 121 1.67 -7.27 13.76
C LEU A 121 2.46 -8.48 14.29
N VAL A 122 3.76 -8.29 14.54
CA VAL A 122 4.62 -9.33 15.11
C VAL A 122 4.18 -9.68 16.55
N ASP A 123 3.88 -8.68 17.38
CA ASP A 123 3.40 -8.88 18.75
C ASP A 123 2.05 -9.64 18.78
N LEU A 124 1.22 -9.48 17.75
CA LEU A 124 -0.03 -10.23 17.56
C LEU A 124 0.18 -11.65 16.99
N GLY A 125 1.40 -12.03 16.62
CA GLY A 125 1.73 -13.35 16.11
C GLY A 125 1.75 -13.49 14.57
N VAL A 126 1.75 -12.38 13.83
CA VAL A 126 1.93 -12.44 12.37
C VAL A 126 3.36 -12.86 12.04
N VAL A 127 3.49 -13.89 11.20
CA VAL A 127 4.79 -14.32 10.66
C VAL A 127 5.14 -13.49 9.44
N LEU A 128 6.34 -12.94 9.39
CA LEU A 128 6.83 -12.08 8.31
C LEU A 128 7.99 -12.76 7.58
N LYS A 129 7.86 -12.94 6.25
CA LYS A 129 8.90 -13.52 5.39
C LYS A 129 9.28 -12.55 4.30
N THR A 130 10.57 -12.28 4.15
CA THR A 130 11.10 -11.38 3.12
C THR A 130 11.98 -12.15 2.12
N ARG A 131 12.22 -11.57 0.94
CA ARG A 131 13.01 -12.16 -0.14
C ARG A 131 12.41 -13.46 -0.70
N TRP A 132 11.08 -13.58 -0.63
CA TRP A 132 10.33 -14.70 -1.18
C TRP A 132 9.49 -14.19 -2.36
N LYS A 133 9.94 -14.46 -3.57
CA LYS A 133 9.26 -14.05 -4.80
C LYS A 133 8.24 -15.11 -5.22
N LEU A 134 6.98 -14.72 -5.33
CA LEU A 134 5.94 -15.60 -5.88
C LEU A 134 6.28 -15.94 -7.34
N ILE A 135 6.26 -17.24 -7.69
CA ILE A 135 6.53 -17.75 -9.04
C ILE A 135 5.41 -18.60 -9.60
N ALA A 136 4.56 -19.16 -8.75
CA ALA A 136 3.35 -19.87 -9.16
C ALA A 136 2.32 -19.85 -8.03
N ILE A 137 1.06 -19.99 -8.39
CA ILE A 137 -0.06 -20.06 -7.45
C ILE A 137 -1.11 -21.04 -7.99
N SER A 138 -1.68 -21.80 -7.09
CA SER A 138 -2.90 -22.60 -7.29
C SER A 138 -3.80 -22.36 -6.08
N ASP A 139 -5.04 -22.87 -6.07
CA ASP A 139 -6.11 -22.52 -5.13
C ASP A 139 -5.67 -22.27 -3.68
N THR A 140 -4.89 -23.18 -3.12
CA THR A 140 -4.45 -23.14 -1.71
C THR A 140 -2.93 -23.18 -1.53
N THR A 141 -2.17 -23.25 -2.64
CA THR A 141 -0.72 -23.38 -2.60
C THR A 141 -0.05 -22.28 -3.42
N ALA A 142 0.92 -21.63 -2.81
CA ALA A 142 1.77 -20.64 -3.47
C ALA A 142 3.22 -21.13 -3.48
N THR A 143 3.88 -21.04 -4.63
CA THR A 143 5.27 -21.43 -4.83
C THR A 143 6.15 -20.19 -4.88
N PHE A 144 7.21 -20.20 -4.12
CA PHE A 144 8.13 -19.07 -3.98
C PHE A 144 9.56 -19.45 -4.37
N GLN A 145 10.22 -18.53 -5.05
CA GLN A 145 11.67 -18.51 -5.15
C GLN A 145 12.22 -17.77 -3.92
N THR A 146 13.01 -18.46 -3.12
CA THR A 146 13.66 -17.93 -1.91
C THR A 146 15.18 -17.95 -2.05
N PRO A 147 15.95 -17.33 -1.14
CA PRO A 147 17.42 -17.47 -1.12
C PRO A 147 17.90 -18.91 -0.96
N GLU A 148 17.11 -19.76 -0.30
CA GLU A 148 17.41 -21.16 -0.03
C GLU A 148 16.91 -22.12 -1.13
N GLY A 149 16.18 -21.62 -2.14
CA GLY A 149 15.62 -22.39 -3.23
C GLY A 149 14.11 -22.23 -3.37
N ILE A 150 13.46 -23.18 -4.05
CA ILE A 150 12.01 -23.17 -4.28
C ILE A 150 11.28 -23.76 -3.08
N VAL A 151 10.28 -23.03 -2.59
CA VAL A 151 9.45 -23.43 -1.44
C VAL A 151 7.97 -23.32 -1.80
N ASN A 152 7.20 -24.34 -1.42
CA ASN A 152 5.75 -24.33 -1.50
C ASN A 152 5.15 -24.04 -0.12
N GLU A 153 4.20 -23.11 -0.07
CA GLU A 153 3.40 -22.81 1.13
C GLU A 153 1.94 -23.10 0.85
N THR A 154 1.30 -23.82 1.74
CA THR A 154 -0.13 -24.13 1.66
C THR A 154 -0.88 -23.39 2.76
N ALA A 155 -2.09 -22.91 2.45
CA ALA A 155 -2.95 -22.19 3.39
C ALA A 155 -4.42 -22.46 3.08
N ASP A 156 -5.30 -22.12 4.03
CA ASP A 156 -6.76 -22.17 3.84
C ASP A 156 -7.28 -21.05 2.95
N GLY A 157 -6.46 -20.00 2.75
CA GLY A 157 -6.75 -18.90 1.84
C GLY A 157 -5.52 -18.06 1.55
N ILE A 158 -5.51 -17.42 0.40
CA ILE A 158 -4.42 -16.57 -0.08
C ILE A 158 -4.98 -15.19 -0.42
N ILE A 159 -4.35 -14.15 0.11
CA ILE A 159 -4.64 -12.76 -0.21
C ILE A 159 -3.49 -12.22 -1.06
N LEU A 160 -3.81 -11.79 -2.27
CA LEU A 160 -2.85 -11.19 -3.19
C LEU A 160 -2.85 -9.67 -3.03
N ALA A 161 -1.75 -9.11 -2.55
CA ALA A 161 -1.52 -7.69 -2.35
C ALA A 161 -0.27 -7.22 -3.11
N LEU A 162 -0.14 -7.68 -4.35
CA LEU A 162 1.08 -7.62 -5.18
C LEU A 162 1.42 -6.22 -5.71
N GLY A 163 0.53 -5.25 -5.48
CA GLY A 163 0.72 -3.88 -5.91
C GLY A 163 0.48 -3.67 -7.41
N GLY A 164 0.82 -2.48 -7.88
CA GLY A 164 0.72 -2.11 -9.29
C GLY A 164 2.04 -2.19 -10.04
N ALA A 165 2.14 -1.48 -11.17
CA ALA A 165 3.32 -1.43 -12.04
C ALA A 165 4.14 -0.14 -11.91
N SER A 166 3.90 0.66 -10.87
CA SER A 166 4.64 1.91 -10.62
C SER A 166 5.82 1.67 -9.68
N TRP A 167 7.00 2.13 -9.99
CA TRP A 167 8.21 2.04 -9.18
C TRP A 167 8.82 0.61 -9.09
N PRO A 168 9.29 0.07 -10.20
CA PRO A 168 9.86 -1.30 -10.26
C PRO A 168 11.02 -1.51 -9.27
N LYS A 169 11.89 -0.51 -9.06
CA LYS A 169 13.00 -0.56 -8.09
C LYS A 169 12.56 -0.80 -6.64
N LEU A 170 11.28 -0.59 -6.34
CA LEU A 170 10.71 -0.83 -5.02
C LEU A 170 9.87 -2.12 -4.95
N GLY A 171 9.93 -2.95 -5.98
CA GLY A 171 9.24 -4.24 -6.05
C GLY A 171 7.84 -4.17 -6.67
N SER A 172 7.45 -3.05 -7.28
CA SER A 172 6.13 -2.89 -7.91
C SER A 172 6.27 -2.89 -9.43
N THR A 173 6.56 -4.07 -9.98
CA THR A 173 6.87 -4.27 -11.41
C THR A 173 5.64 -4.56 -12.26
N GLY A 174 4.57 -5.08 -11.66
CA GLY A 174 3.41 -5.59 -12.39
C GLY A 174 3.61 -6.98 -13.00
N ASP A 175 4.78 -7.60 -12.86
CA ASP A 175 5.12 -8.91 -13.45
C ASP A 175 4.19 -10.04 -12.99
N TRP A 176 3.52 -9.87 -11.86
CA TRP A 176 2.59 -10.83 -11.32
C TRP A 176 1.40 -11.13 -12.25
N GLN A 177 1.10 -10.22 -13.19
CA GLN A 177 0.04 -10.44 -14.19
C GLN A 177 0.29 -11.70 -15.00
N SER A 178 1.55 -12.07 -15.25
CA SER A 178 1.92 -13.29 -15.96
C SER A 178 1.58 -14.59 -15.23
N LEU A 179 1.21 -14.53 -13.96
CA LEU A 179 0.79 -15.69 -13.16
C LEU A 179 -0.70 -16.03 -13.33
N PHE A 180 -1.45 -15.21 -14.06
CA PHE A 180 -2.89 -15.34 -14.27
C PHE A 180 -3.22 -15.33 -15.76
N ASN A 181 -4.42 -15.82 -16.11
CA ASN A 181 -4.89 -15.76 -17.49
C ASN A 181 -5.15 -14.29 -17.88
N SER A 182 -4.76 -13.91 -19.09
CA SER A 182 -4.92 -12.55 -19.60
C SER A 182 -6.39 -12.08 -19.68
N GLU A 183 -7.33 -13.02 -19.76
CA GLU A 183 -8.78 -12.75 -19.79
C GLU A 183 -9.33 -12.33 -18.42
N ASP A 184 -8.64 -12.69 -17.33
CA ASP A 184 -9.03 -12.38 -15.96
C ASP A 184 -8.43 -11.06 -15.44
N ILE A 185 -7.61 -10.39 -16.25
CA ILE A 185 -6.83 -9.23 -15.81
C ILE A 185 -6.96 -8.08 -16.81
N GLU A 186 -7.35 -6.92 -16.31
CA GLU A 186 -7.22 -5.67 -17.06
C GLU A 186 -5.76 -5.18 -17.04
N SER A 187 -5.29 -4.73 -18.20
CA SER A 187 -3.95 -4.12 -18.32
C SER A 187 -3.85 -2.85 -17.49
N PHE A 188 -2.69 -2.65 -16.86
CA PHE A 188 -2.42 -1.41 -16.16
C PHE A 188 -2.50 -0.22 -17.12
N GLN A 189 -3.24 0.81 -16.69
CA GLN A 189 -3.32 2.08 -17.39
C GLN A 189 -2.49 3.14 -16.64
N PRO A 190 -1.84 4.09 -17.34
CA PRO A 190 -1.16 5.19 -16.68
C PRO A 190 -2.16 6.04 -15.92
N SER A 191 -1.91 6.25 -14.62
CA SER A 191 -2.73 7.11 -13.76
C SER A 191 -2.30 8.58 -13.79
N ASN A 192 -1.09 8.86 -14.29
CA ASN A 192 -0.54 10.19 -14.45
C ASN A 192 -0.06 10.38 -15.89
N CYS A 193 -0.17 11.60 -16.40
CA CYS A 193 0.46 11.99 -17.65
C CYS A 193 1.54 13.04 -17.37
N SER A 194 2.54 13.11 -18.23
CA SER A 194 3.49 14.20 -18.31
C SER A 194 3.28 14.96 -19.62
N PHE A 195 3.48 16.25 -19.59
CA PHE A 195 3.39 17.09 -20.76
C PHE A 195 4.79 17.49 -21.20
N LEU A 196 5.06 17.40 -22.50
CA LEU A 196 6.24 18.01 -23.07
C LEU A 196 5.94 19.50 -23.26
N VAL A 197 6.71 20.33 -22.60
CA VAL A 197 6.57 21.79 -22.68
C VAL A 197 7.86 22.38 -23.18
N SER A 198 7.76 23.21 -24.22
CA SER A 198 8.90 24.00 -24.72
C SER A 198 9.14 25.18 -23.78
N TRP A 199 10.02 24.97 -22.81
CA TRP A 199 10.39 26.01 -21.86
C TRP A 199 11.31 27.06 -22.48
N SER A 200 11.15 28.30 -22.09
CA SER A 200 12.11 29.34 -22.43
C SER A 200 13.46 29.09 -21.76
N LEU A 201 14.55 29.59 -22.33
CA LEU A 201 15.88 29.46 -21.75
C LEU A 201 15.98 30.01 -20.32
N LYS A 202 15.11 30.95 -19.93
CA LYS A 202 15.03 31.47 -18.56
C LYS A 202 14.64 30.42 -17.53
N MET A 203 13.94 29.35 -17.95
CA MET A 203 13.49 28.26 -17.09
C MET A 203 14.56 27.19 -16.87
N SER A 204 15.62 27.15 -17.70
CA SER A 204 16.64 26.08 -17.63
C SER A 204 17.29 25.93 -16.26
N LYS A 205 17.49 27.02 -15.53
CA LYS A 205 18.04 27.01 -14.16
C LYS A 205 17.17 26.33 -13.11
N TYR A 206 15.89 26.07 -13.43
CA TYR A 206 14.92 25.43 -12.54
C TYR A 206 14.65 23.97 -12.93
N PHE A 207 15.31 23.44 -13.97
CA PHE A 207 15.11 22.06 -14.39
C PHE A 207 15.58 21.10 -13.31
N GLY A 208 14.71 20.16 -12.95
CA GLY A 208 14.93 19.21 -11.86
C GLY A 208 14.44 19.69 -10.48
N GLU A 209 14.05 20.95 -10.34
CA GLU A 209 13.45 21.47 -9.13
C GLU A 209 11.96 21.16 -9.06
N PRO A 210 11.43 20.77 -7.89
CA PRO A 210 9.99 20.53 -7.75
C PRO A 210 9.22 21.85 -7.76
N ILE A 211 8.22 21.93 -8.64
CA ILE A 211 7.26 23.05 -8.62
C ILE A 211 6.32 22.86 -7.43
N LYS A 212 6.51 23.63 -6.37
CA LYS A 212 5.65 23.64 -5.19
C LYS A 212 4.58 24.70 -5.34
N LEU A 213 3.30 24.30 -5.35
CA LEU A 213 2.15 25.20 -5.35
C LEU A 213 2.25 26.33 -6.40
N SER A 214 2.38 25.98 -7.67
CA SER A 214 2.24 26.96 -8.72
C SER A 214 0.75 27.18 -9.02
N LEU A 215 0.22 28.31 -8.60
CA LEU A 215 -0.96 28.87 -9.23
C LEU A 215 -0.51 29.42 -10.59
N ILE A 216 -0.76 28.65 -11.64
CA ILE A 216 -0.64 29.18 -13.01
C ILE A 216 -1.95 29.90 -13.26
N HIS A 217 -1.93 31.22 -13.10
CA HIS A 217 -2.97 32.06 -13.68
C HIS A 217 -2.62 32.20 -15.17
N ILE A 218 -3.39 31.54 -15.99
CA ILE A 218 -3.42 31.79 -17.44
C ILE A 218 -4.39 32.93 -17.73
#